data_35c99d724a4d9276e746cd1bd177c857
#
_entry.id   35c99d724a4d9276e746cd1bd177c857
#
_cell.length_a   1.000
_cell.length_b   1.000
_cell.length_c   1.000
_cell.angle_alpha   90.00
_cell.angle_beta   90.00
_cell.angle_gamma   90.00
#
_symmetry.space_group_name_H-M   'P 1'
#
loop_
_entity.id
_entity.type
_entity.pdbx_description
1 polymer ?
#
loop_
_entity_poly.entity_id
_entity_poly.type
_entity_poly.pdbx_seq_one_letter_code
_entity_poly.pdbx_strand_id
1 'polypeptide(L)'
;LLIISVVGALGVQTTSFAALLASAGVAVGMALSGNLSNFAGGLIILLFKPYKVGDYIEAQGVGGTVKEVQMFHTVLGTVDNKVIYIPNGSLSSGVVTNFSNQTTRRVDWTFGVEYGSDYEKVKQVIERRIPASCPSRPLRLSP
;
A
#
# COMPACT_ATOMS: atom_id res chain seq x y z
N LEU A 1 13.48 -35.08 10.85
CA LEU A 1 14.66 -35.70 11.48
C LEU A 1 14.29 -37.07 12.06
N LEU A 2 13.29 -37.24 12.92
CA LEU A 2 12.86 -38.48 13.52
C LEU A 2 12.57 -39.60 12.48
N ILE A 3 11.82 -39.25 11.41
CA ILE A 3 11.47 -40.20 10.35
C ILE A 3 12.75 -40.72 9.63
N ILE A 4 13.69 -39.85 9.33
CA ILE A 4 14.96 -40.19 8.68
C ILE A 4 15.81 -41.08 9.58
N SER A 5 15.82 -40.83 10.91
CA SER A 5 16.54 -41.67 11.87
C SER A 5 15.94 -43.06 11.98
N VAL A 6 14.64 -43.20 11.97
CA VAL A 6 13.96 -44.51 12.02
C VAL A 6 14.19 -45.30 10.73
N VAL A 7 14.13 -44.67 9.57
CA VAL A 7 14.40 -45.30 8.26
C VAL A 7 15.86 -45.73 8.16
N GLY A 8 16.79 -44.93 8.69
CA GLY A 8 18.21 -45.32 8.77
C GLY A 8 18.48 -46.52 9.65
N ALA A 9 17.76 -46.65 10.77
CA ALA A 9 17.85 -47.80 11.66
C ALA A 9 17.34 -49.12 11.02
N LEU A 10 16.47 -49.01 10.01
CA LEU A 10 15.97 -50.15 9.23
C LEU A 10 16.88 -50.57 8.09
N GLY A 11 18.10 -50.00 7.97
CA GLY A 11 19.10 -50.38 6.97
C GLY A 11 18.86 -49.83 5.56
N VAL A 12 17.93 -48.90 5.41
CA VAL A 12 17.66 -48.24 4.11
C VAL A 12 18.69 -47.13 3.89
N GLN A 13 19.17 -46.96 2.65
CA GLN A 13 20.06 -45.84 2.27
C GLN A 13 19.30 -44.51 2.44
N THR A 14 19.55 -43.85 3.57
CA THR A 14 18.91 -42.58 3.94
C THR A 14 19.24 -41.41 3.02
N THR A 15 20.38 -41.47 2.31
CA THR A 15 20.87 -40.41 1.42
C THR A 15 19.92 -40.17 0.25
N SER A 16 19.46 -41.23 -0.42
CA SER A 16 18.51 -41.11 -1.55
C SER A 16 17.14 -40.59 -1.10
N PHE A 17 16.68 -41.02 0.08
CA PHE A 17 15.42 -40.58 0.66
C PHE A 17 15.50 -39.11 1.11
N ALA A 18 16.61 -38.68 1.70
CA ALA A 18 16.86 -37.31 2.07
C ALA A 18 16.88 -36.38 0.84
N ALA A 19 17.52 -36.81 -0.26
CA ALA A 19 17.55 -36.08 -1.52
C ALA A 19 16.14 -35.94 -2.12
N LEU A 20 15.31 -36.96 -2.05
CA LEU A 20 13.92 -36.92 -2.51
C LEU A 20 13.08 -35.92 -1.68
N LEU A 21 13.20 -35.98 -0.35
CA LEU A 21 12.52 -35.05 0.54
C LEU A 21 12.98 -33.61 0.33
N ALA A 22 14.28 -33.39 0.13
CA ALA A 22 14.80 -32.05 -0.15
C ALA A 22 14.26 -31.48 -1.46
N SER A 23 14.21 -32.27 -2.54
CA SER A 23 13.67 -31.87 -3.82
C SER A 23 12.15 -31.56 -3.74
N ALA A 24 11.40 -32.39 -3.04
CA ALA A 24 9.99 -32.16 -2.79
C ALA A 24 9.77 -30.89 -1.96
N GLY A 25 10.59 -30.67 -0.93
CA GLY A 25 10.54 -29.47 -0.10
C GLY A 25 10.80 -28.18 -0.89
N VAL A 26 11.78 -28.21 -1.80
CA VAL A 26 12.04 -27.06 -2.70
C VAL A 26 10.86 -26.83 -3.63
N ALA A 27 10.29 -27.88 -4.23
CA ALA A 27 9.15 -27.75 -5.14
C ALA A 27 7.92 -27.13 -4.42
N VAL A 28 7.60 -27.59 -3.21
CA VAL A 28 6.51 -27.04 -2.39
C VAL A 28 6.82 -25.60 -1.96
N GLY A 29 8.08 -25.31 -1.55
CA GLY A 29 8.51 -23.97 -1.17
C GLY A 29 8.36 -22.97 -2.33
N MET A 30 8.73 -23.36 -3.54
CA MET A 30 8.55 -22.53 -4.73
C MET A 30 7.07 -22.32 -5.07
N ALA A 31 6.25 -23.37 -4.97
CA ALA A 31 4.81 -23.27 -5.24
C ALA A 31 4.09 -22.33 -4.27
N LEU A 32 4.54 -22.26 -3.01
CA LEU A 32 3.93 -21.42 -1.97
C LEU A 32 4.60 -20.06 -1.80
N SER A 33 5.69 -19.76 -2.51
CA SER A 33 6.52 -18.56 -2.30
C SER A 33 5.73 -17.27 -2.41
N GLY A 34 4.81 -17.16 -3.37
CA GLY A 34 3.95 -15.99 -3.56
C GLY A 34 3.01 -15.73 -2.37
N ASN A 35 2.40 -16.80 -1.86
CA ASN A 35 1.51 -16.69 -0.70
C ASN A 35 2.30 -16.36 0.56
N LEU A 36 3.47 -16.93 0.73
CA LEU A 36 4.35 -16.65 1.87
C LEU A 36 4.84 -15.18 1.84
N SER A 37 5.15 -14.66 0.65
CA SER A 37 5.48 -13.24 0.45
C SER A 37 4.33 -12.33 0.85
N ASN A 38 3.09 -12.66 0.47
CA ASN A 38 1.91 -11.89 0.85
C ASN A 38 1.63 -11.95 2.36
N PHE A 39 1.81 -13.10 2.98
CA PHE A 39 1.70 -13.26 4.41
C PHE A 39 2.73 -12.41 5.16
N ALA A 40 4.00 -12.50 4.77
CA ALA A 40 5.07 -11.69 5.35
C ALA A 40 4.82 -10.19 5.15
N GLY A 41 4.35 -9.78 3.95
CA GLY A 41 3.93 -8.41 3.66
C GLY A 41 2.81 -7.92 4.58
N GLY A 42 1.80 -8.76 4.82
CA GLY A 42 0.71 -8.45 5.75
C GLY A 42 1.21 -8.24 7.18
N LEU A 43 2.13 -9.09 7.64
CA LEU A 43 2.73 -8.96 8.96
C LEU A 43 3.54 -7.67 9.09
N ILE A 44 4.33 -7.32 8.08
CA ILE A 44 5.10 -6.07 8.02
C ILE A 44 4.16 -4.86 8.10
N ILE A 45 3.08 -4.85 7.32
CA ILE A 45 2.09 -3.76 7.31
C ILE A 45 1.44 -3.61 8.70
N LEU A 46 1.07 -4.70 9.35
CA LEU A 46 0.46 -4.67 10.68
C LEU A 46 1.42 -4.21 11.77
N LEU A 47 2.72 -4.52 11.64
CA LEU A 47 3.75 -4.17 12.61
C LEU A 47 4.17 -2.70 12.47
N PHE A 48 4.54 -2.28 11.26
CA PHE A 48 5.05 -0.92 11.00
C PHE A 48 3.96 0.10 10.70
N LYS A 49 2.75 -0.33 10.33
CA LYS A 49 1.57 0.50 10.08
C LYS A 49 1.85 1.71 9.18
N PRO A 50 2.39 1.52 7.96
CA PRO A 50 2.59 2.61 7.00
C PRO A 50 1.27 3.30 6.63
N TYR A 51 0.17 2.59 6.77
CA TYR A 51 -1.20 3.08 6.67
C TYR A 51 -2.11 2.33 7.65
N LYS A 52 -3.27 2.87 7.92
CA LYS A 52 -4.28 2.33 8.84
C LYS A 52 -5.61 2.15 8.12
N VAL A 53 -6.50 1.36 8.72
CA VAL A 53 -7.89 1.28 8.28
C VAL A 53 -8.52 2.67 8.39
N GLY A 54 -9.16 3.13 7.31
CA GLY A 54 -9.71 4.47 7.17
C GLY A 54 -8.81 5.45 6.40
N ASP A 55 -7.52 5.18 6.21
CA ASP A 55 -6.64 6.03 5.43
C ASP A 55 -6.96 5.90 3.92
N TYR A 56 -6.85 7.03 3.20
CA TYR A 56 -6.85 7.01 1.74
C TYR A 56 -5.43 6.82 1.24
N ILE A 57 -5.22 5.74 0.50
CA ILE A 57 -3.92 5.41 -0.07
C ILE A 57 -4.00 5.22 -1.58
N GLU A 58 -2.88 5.45 -2.24
CA GLU A 58 -2.67 5.15 -3.64
C GLU A 58 -1.46 4.23 -3.79
N ALA A 59 -1.65 3.11 -4.46
CA ALA A 59 -0.62 2.12 -4.71
C ALA A 59 -0.92 1.38 -6.01
N GLN A 60 0.11 1.03 -6.78
CA GLN A 60 -0.01 0.26 -8.03
C GLN A 60 -0.98 0.88 -9.06
N GLY A 61 -1.08 2.21 -9.11
CA GLY A 61 -1.96 2.92 -10.03
C GLY A 61 -3.45 2.90 -9.65
N VAL A 62 -3.78 2.43 -8.45
CA VAL A 62 -5.16 2.46 -7.92
C VAL A 62 -5.19 3.18 -6.59
N GLY A 63 -6.26 3.93 -6.34
CA GLY A 63 -6.47 4.66 -5.10
C GLY A 63 -7.78 4.30 -4.42
N GLY A 64 -7.78 4.33 -3.10
CA GLY A 64 -8.98 4.06 -2.32
C GLY A 64 -8.76 4.16 -0.82
N THR A 65 -9.85 4.13 -0.08
CA THR A 65 -9.84 4.08 1.38
C THR A 65 -9.63 2.66 1.86
N VAL A 66 -8.67 2.45 2.75
CA VAL A 66 -8.40 1.15 3.37
C VAL A 66 -9.60 0.74 4.21
N LYS A 67 -10.30 -0.33 3.79
CA LYS A 67 -11.42 -0.91 4.56
C LYS A 67 -10.92 -1.89 5.61
N GLU A 68 -10.00 -2.76 5.21
CA GLU A 68 -9.40 -3.76 6.10
C GLU A 68 -8.04 -4.23 5.58
N VAL A 69 -7.21 -4.72 6.49
CA VAL A 69 -5.94 -5.39 6.17
C VAL A 69 -6.09 -6.85 6.57
N GLN A 70 -6.22 -7.71 5.56
CA GLN A 70 -6.33 -9.15 5.74
C GLN A 70 -4.95 -9.81 5.73
N MET A 71 -4.89 -11.11 6.00
CA MET A 71 -3.63 -11.86 6.09
C MET A 71 -2.77 -11.80 4.81
N PHE A 72 -3.41 -11.88 3.63
CA PHE A 72 -2.73 -11.92 2.34
C PHE A 72 -2.99 -10.68 1.47
N HIS A 73 -4.05 -9.93 1.73
CA HIS A 73 -4.52 -8.82 0.93
C HIS A 73 -4.91 -7.64 1.80
N THR A 74 -4.75 -6.43 1.27
CA THR A 74 -5.38 -5.22 1.79
C THR A 74 -6.58 -4.87 0.92
N VAL A 75 -7.70 -4.55 1.52
CA VAL A 75 -8.96 -4.24 0.84
C VAL A 75 -9.16 -2.73 0.81
N LEU A 76 -9.28 -2.18 -0.39
CA LEU A 76 -9.57 -0.77 -0.61
C LEU A 76 -10.99 -0.58 -1.12
N GLY A 77 -11.64 0.46 -0.65
CA GLY A 77 -12.90 0.96 -1.20
C GLY A 77 -12.66 2.22 -2.01
N THR A 78 -13.08 2.24 -3.27
CA THR A 78 -13.01 3.43 -4.10
C THR A 78 -14.22 4.33 -3.88
N VAL A 79 -14.12 5.60 -4.33
CA VAL A 79 -15.22 6.57 -4.30
C VAL A 79 -16.41 6.12 -5.18
N ASP A 80 -16.16 5.32 -6.21
CA ASP A 80 -17.18 4.71 -7.09
C ASP A 80 -17.83 3.45 -6.47
N ASN A 81 -17.61 3.21 -5.18
CA ASN A 81 -18.13 2.04 -4.45
C ASN A 81 -17.64 0.68 -4.97
N LYS A 82 -16.46 0.65 -5.60
CA LYS A 82 -15.77 -0.59 -5.99
C LYS A 82 -14.88 -1.07 -4.85
N VAL A 83 -14.66 -2.37 -4.80
CA VAL A 83 -13.73 -2.98 -3.84
C VAL A 83 -12.52 -3.52 -4.61
N ILE A 84 -11.33 -3.13 -4.16
CA ILE A 84 -10.05 -3.54 -4.76
C ILE A 84 -9.29 -4.37 -3.72
N TYR A 85 -8.84 -5.54 -4.12
CA TYR A 85 -7.98 -6.42 -3.33
C TYR A 85 -6.55 -6.29 -3.84
N ILE A 86 -5.64 -5.80 -3.01
CA ILE A 86 -4.22 -5.68 -3.37
C ILE A 86 -3.41 -6.65 -2.52
N PRO A 87 -2.56 -7.49 -3.14
CA PRO A 87 -1.68 -8.41 -2.41
C PRO A 87 -0.73 -7.64 -1.47
N ASN A 88 -0.62 -8.07 -0.23
CA ASN A 88 0.20 -7.40 0.78
C ASN A 88 1.70 -7.39 0.45
N GLY A 89 2.20 -8.43 -0.22
CA GLY A 89 3.58 -8.47 -0.69
C GLY A 89 3.92 -7.30 -1.60
N SER A 90 3.02 -6.95 -2.51
CA SER A 90 3.19 -5.81 -3.42
C SER A 90 3.12 -4.47 -2.70
N LEU A 91 2.29 -4.35 -1.66
CA LEU A 91 2.18 -3.12 -0.85
C LEU A 91 3.37 -2.93 0.08
N SER A 92 3.90 -4.01 0.65
CA SER A 92 5.04 -3.94 1.57
C SER A 92 6.38 -3.65 0.89
N SER A 93 6.52 -4.05 -0.39
CA SER A 93 7.74 -3.84 -1.19
C SER A 93 7.65 -2.71 -2.19
N GLY A 94 6.43 -2.24 -2.49
CA GLY A 94 6.16 -1.20 -3.47
C GLY A 94 6.05 0.21 -2.87
N VAL A 95 5.81 1.18 -3.76
CA VAL A 95 5.53 2.56 -3.36
C VAL A 95 4.06 2.67 -2.95
N VAL A 96 3.82 3.18 -1.75
CA VAL A 96 2.49 3.51 -1.23
C VAL A 96 2.45 4.98 -0.89
N THR A 97 1.51 5.72 -1.47
CA THR A 97 1.25 7.12 -1.14
C THR A 97 0.08 7.19 -0.18
N ASN A 98 0.33 7.60 1.06
CA ASN A 98 -0.71 7.78 2.08
C ASN A 98 -1.10 9.26 2.14
N PHE A 99 -2.34 9.59 1.80
CA PHE A 99 -2.86 10.96 1.80
C PHE A 99 -3.45 11.39 3.15
N SER A 100 -3.66 10.46 4.07
CA SER A 100 -4.32 10.71 5.36
C SER A 100 -3.34 10.81 6.54
N ASN A 101 -2.09 10.38 6.36
CA ASN A 101 -1.11 10.34 7.45
C ASN A 101 -0.61 11.74 7.86
N GLN A 102 -0.64 12.73 6.96
CA GLN A 102 -0.22 14.10 7.23
C GLN A 102 -1.43 15.01 7.47
N THR A 103 -1.34 15.89 8.47
CA THR A 103 -2.40 16.83 8.83
C THR A 103 -2.59 17.95 7.82
N THR A 104 -1.57 18.24 7.01
CA THR A 104 -1.60 19.30 6.01
C THR A 104 -1.17 18.77 4.65
N ARG A 105 -1.82 19.26 3.60
CA ARG A 105 -1.53 18.91 2.22
C ARG A 105 -1.53 20.15 1.35
N ARG A 106 -0.61 20.20 0.36
CA ARG A 106 -0.65 21.21 -0.69
C ARG A 106 -1.84 20.94 -1.61
N VAL A 107 -2.62 21.98 -1.87
CA VAL A 107 -3.69 21.96 -2.87
C VAL A 107 -3.39 23.08 -3.87
N ASP A 108 -3.28 22.74 -5.13
CA ASP A 108 -3.04 23.69 -6.22
C ASP A 108 -4.36 23.92 -6.94
N TRP A 109 -4.82 25.18 -6.96
CA TRP A 109 -5.99 25.59 -7.70
C TRP A 109 -5.61 26.48 -8.87
N THR A 110 -6.20 26.24 -10.01
CA THR A 110 -6.05 27.07 -11.20
C THR A 110 -7.37 27.76 -11.49
N PHE A 111 -7.33 29.07 -11.52
CA PHE A 111 -8.49 29.90 -11.86
C PHE A 111 -8.30 30.50 -13.23
N GLY A 112 -9.22 30.23 -14.16
CA GLY A 112 -9.28 30.91 -15.44
C GLY A 112 -10.00 32.26 -15.27
N VAL A 113 -9.39 33.34 -15.75
CA VAL A 113 -9.97 34.67 -15.78
C VAL A 113 -10.03 35.18 -17.20
N GLU A 114 -10.96 36.10 -17.49
CA GLU A 114 -11.12 36.73 -18.80
C GLU A 114 -9.92 37.62 -19.12
N TYR A 115 -9.52 37.65 -20.39
CA TYR A 115 -8.46 38.55 -20.87
C TYR A 115 -8.83 40.00 -20.60
N GLY A 116 -7.91 40.76 -19.99
CA GLY A 116 -8.14 42.16 -19.60
C GLY A 116 -8.69 42.36 -18.19
N SER A 117 -8.93 41.27 -17.44
CA SER A 117 -9.30 41.40 -16.02
C SER A 117 -8.15 41.97 -15.20
N ASP A 118 -8.51 42.86 -14.26
CA ASP A 118 -7.54 43.45 -13.33
C ASP A 118 -7.03 42.38 -12.33
N TYR A 119 -5.75 42.03 -12.44
CA TYR A 119 -5.09 41.04 -11.61
C TYR A 119 -5.28 41.30 -10.11
N GLU A 120 -5.13 42.57 -9.67
CA GLU A 120 -5.25 42.92 -8.25
C GLU A 120 -6.68 42.70 -7.71
N LYS A 121 -7.70 42.95 -8.49
CA LYS A 121 -9.08 42.66 -8.12
C LYS A 121 -9.33 41.16 -8.02
N VAL A 122 -8.87 40.40 -8.99
CA VAL A 122 -8.99 38.93 -8.98
C VAL A 122 -8.29 38.35 -7.75
N LYS A 123 -7.06 38.78 -7.47
CA LYS A 123 -6.28 38.38 -6.30
C LYS A 123 -7.03 38.68 -4.99
N GLN A 124 -7.54 39.88 -4.82
CA GLN A 124 -8.30 40.27 -3.63
C GLN A 124 -9.56 39.40 -3.43
N VAL A 125 -10.28 39.09 -4.50
CA VAL A 125 -11.47 38.22 -4.43
C VAL A 125 -11.09 36.82 -3.99
N ILE A 126 -10.02 36.26 -4.57
CA ILE A 126 -9.50 34.93 -4.22
C ILE A 126 -9.03 34.90 -2.76
N GLU A 127 -8.20 35.88 -2.35
CA GLU A 127 -7.71 35.99 -0.98
C GLU A 127 -8.83 36.18 0.04
N ARG A 128 -9.90 36.83 -0.31
CA ARG A 128 -11.09 37.01 0.55
C ARG A 128 -11.90 35.72 0.72
N ARG A 129 -11.94 34.87 -0.29
CA ARG A 129 -12.78 33.65 -0.28
C ARG A 129 -12.06 32.41 0.28
N ILE A 130 -10.77 32.27 0.02
CA ILE A 130 -10.00 31.08 0.42
C ILE A 130 -9.73 30.99 1.93
N PRO A 131 -9.41 32.07 2.70
CA PRO A 131 -9.09 31.94 4.12
C PRO A 131 -10.19 31.37 5.00
N ALA A 132 -11.46 31.48 4.57
CA ALA A 132 -12.60 30.93 5.31
C ALA A 132 -12.61 29.39 5.32
N SER A 133 -11.89 28.74 4.41
CA SER A 133 -11.88 27.29 4.21
C SER A 133 -10.52 26.63 4.49
N CYS A 134 -9.44 27.41 4.71
CA CYS A 134 -8.09 26.86 4.86
C CYS A 134 -7.28 27.60 5.94
N PRO A 135 -7.31 27.17 7.21
CA PRO A 135 -6.88 27.99 8.35
C PRO A 135 -5.37 28.11 8.58
N SER A 136 -4.46 27.67 7.71
CA SER A 136 -3.09 27.56 8.21
C SER A 136 -1.88 27.85 7.33
N ARG A 137 -1.98 28.40 6.08
CA ARG A 137 -0.76 28.87 5.38
C ARG A 137 -1.02 30.01 4.40
N PRO A 138 -0.04 30.95 4.26
CA PRO A 138 -0.16 32.02 3.27
C PRO A 138 -0.20 31.44 1.85
N LEU A 139 -1.16 31.92 1.07
CA LEU A 139 -1.26 31.65 -0.36
C LEU A 139 0.02 32.15 -1.05
N ARG A 140 0.75 31.25 -1.69
CA ARG A 140 1.76 31.64 -2.68
C ARG A 140 1.06 31.71 -4.04
N LEU A 141 0.78 32.92 -4.47
CA LEU A 141 0.37 33.17 -5.84
C LEU A 141 1.66 33.30 -6.66
N SER A 142 1.89 32.40 -7.59
CA SER A 142 2.91 32.58 -8.63
C SER A 142 2.29 33.32 -9.80
N PRO A 143 3.01 34.28 -10.41
CA PRO A 143 2.56 35.02 -11.58
C PRO A 143 2.36 34.09 -12.80
#